data_e5ecb43fe7e3c43b5c69dbf1d6ad6590
#
_entry.id   e5ecb43fe7e3c43b5c69dbf1d6ad6590
#
_cell.length_a   1.000
_cell.length_b   1.000
_cell.length_c   1.000
_cell.angle_alpha   90.00
_cell.angle_beta   90.00
_cell.angle_gamma   90.00
#
_symmetry.space_group_name_H-M   'P 1'
#
loop_
_entity.id
_entity.type
_entity.pdbx_description
1 polymer ?
#
loop_
_entity_poly.entity_id
_entity_poly.type
_entity_poly.pdbx_seq_one_letter_code
_entity_poly.pdbx_strand_id
1 'polypeptide(L)'
;MPLSNAQYDEIMHEYDERQLHNRHILETRRAEVLKKLPRLKEIDASVASSSVRQARLHLDGDTHALASLKQELSALSLERQQLLTASGYPADYLDPVYTCPDCKDSGYIDGKKCHCFKQAIINTVYAQSNICLLYTSPS
;
A
#
# COMPACT_ATOMS: atom_id res chain seq x y z
N MET A 1 5.69 -19.20 -20.71
CA MET A 1 7.03 -18.80 -21.13
C MET A 1 7.94 -18.59 -19.95
N PRO A 2 9.09 -19.22 -19.92
CA PRO A 2 10.01 -18.98 -18.82
C PRO A 2 10.65 -17.59 -18.96
N LEU A 3 10.69 -16.86 -17.86
CA LEU A 3 11.41 -15.60 -17.79
C LEU A 3 12.89 -15.86 -17.52
N SER A 4 13.76 -15.09 -18.15
CA SER A 4 15.16 -15.06 -17.74
C SER A 4 15.27 -14.35 -16.38
N ASN A 5 16.36 -14.59 -15.66
CA ASN A 5 16.60 -13.92 -14.39
C ASN A 5 16.66 -12.40 -14.57
N ALA A 6 17.25 -11.93 -15.65
CA ALA A 6 17.33 -10.50 -15.95
C ALA A 6 15.94 -9.90 -16.16
N GLN A 7 15.06 -10.59 -16.88
CA GLN A 7 13.67 -10.13 -17.10
C GLN A 7 12.88 -10.10 -15.79
N TYR A 8 13.03 -11.13 -14.97
CA TYR A 8 12.38 -11.18 -13.65
C TYR A 8 12.85 -10.02 -12.76
N ASP A 9 14.15 -9.80 -12.70
CA ASP A 9 14.73 -8.72 -11.90
C ASP A 9 14.24 -7.35 -12.37
N GLU A 10 14.12 -7.15 -13.67
CA GLU A 10 13.61 -5.91 -14.24
C GLU A 10 12.16 -5.66 -13.80
N ILE A 11 11.32 -6.69 -13.85
CA ILE A 11 9.93 -6.59 -13.41
C ILE A 11 9.85 -6.29 -11.91
N MET A 12 10.64 -7.00 -11.11
CA MET A 12 10.66 -6.77 -9.65
C MET A 12 11.19 -5.39 -9.30
N HIS A 13 12.14 -4.87 -10.08
CA HIS A 13 12.62 -3.50 -9.91
C HIS A 13 11.50 -2.48 -10.17
N GLU A 14 10.66 -2.71 -11.17
CA GLU A 14 9.50 -1.85 -11.42
C GLU A 14 8.52 -1.87 -10.26
N TYR A 15 8.31 -3.04 -9.64
CA TYR A 15 7.47 -3.13 -8.44
C TYR A 15 8.07 -2.36 -7.27
N ASP A 16 9.37 -2.45 -7.07
CA ASP A 16 10.05 -1.72 -6.01
C ASP A 16 9.93 -0.20 -6.22
N GLU A 17 10.12 0.27 -7.44
CA GLU A 17 9.95 1.69 -7.78
C GLU A 17 8.50 2.14 -7.58
N ARG A 18 7.55 1.31 -7.95
CA ARG A 18 6.12 1.58 -7.79
C ARG A 18 5.74 1.71 -6.31
N GLN A 19 6.23 0.79 -5.49
CA GLN A 19 6.01 0.83 -4.04
C GLN A 19 6.62 2.09 -3.42
N LEU A 20 7.83 2.43 -3.83
CA LEU A 20 8.52 3.63 -3.33
C LEU A 20 7.76 4.90 -3.72
N HIS A 21 7.33 4.98 -4.97
CA HIS A 21 6.55 6.12 -5.47
C HIS A 21 5.23 6.28 -4.71
N ASN A 22 4.51 5.19 -4.51
CA ASN A 22 3.23 5.19 -3.80
C ASN A 22 3.41 5.54 -2.32
N ARG A 23 4.49 5.09 -1.70
CA ARG A 23 4.84 5.47 -0.33
C ARG A 23 5.11 6.98 -0.25
N HIS A 24 5.82 7.51 -1.22
CA HIS A 24 6.11 8.96 -1.27
C HIS A 24 4.82 9.77 -1.40
N ILE A 25 3.88 9.33 -2.23
CA ILE A 25 2.57 9.98 -2.35
C ILE A 25 1.87 10.00 -1.00
N LEU A 26 1.83 8.86 -0.30
CA LEU A 26 1.20 8.75 1.00
C LEU A 26 1.86 9.65 2.04
N GLU A 27 3.19 9.68 2.08
CA GLU A 27 3.94 10.54 2.99
C GLU A 27 3.67 12.02 2.74
N THR A 28 3.57 12.41 1.48
CA THR A 28 3.24 13.79 1.10
C THR A 28 1.84 14.16 1.56
N ARG A 29 0.86 13.29 1.34
CA ARG A 29 -0.52 13.49 1.80
C ARG A 29 -0.58 13.58 3.31
N ARG A 30 0.13 12.70 3.99
CA ARG A 30 0.17 12.67 5.45
C ARG A 30 0.75 13.95 6.03
N ALA A 31 1.86 14.43 5.47
CA ALA A 31 2.49 15.68 5.90
C ALA A 31 1.53 16.87 5.72
N GLU A 32 0.83 16.93 4.59
CA GLU A 32 -0.15 17.97 4.32
C GLU A 32 -1.29 17.97 5.34
N VAL A 33 -1.87 16.78 5.57
CA VAL A 33 -3.02 16.63 6.48
C VAL A 33 -2.61 16.91 7.92
N LEU A 34 -1.46 16.40 8.36
CA LEU A 34 -0.99 16.63 9.73
C LEU A 34 -0.70 18.10 10.01
N LYS A 35 -0.28 18.84 8.99
CA LYS A 35 -0.05 20.28 9.10
C LYS A 35 -1.37 21.03 9.32
N LYS A 36 -2.43 20.62 8.63
CA LYS A 36 -3.75 21.25 8.76
C LYS A 36 -4.54 20.77 9.97
N LEU A 37 -4.35 19.50 10.35
CA LEU A 37 -5.10 18.84 11.42
C LEU A 37 -4.13 18.25 12.46
N PRO A 38 -3.60 19.06 13.38
CA PRO A 38 -2.66 18.56 14.40
C PRO A 38 -3.24 17.42 15.25
N ARG A 39 -4.56 17.38 15.43
CA ARG A 39 -5.23 16.32 16.19
C ARG A 39 -4.98 14.95 15.61
N LEU A 40 -4.81 14.83 14.28
CA LEU A 40 -4.51 13.55 13.64
C LEU A 40 -3.17 12.98 14.08
N LYS A 41 -2.20 13.84 14.37
CA LYS A 41 -0.90 13.39 14.89
C LYS A 41 -1.06 12.73 16.26
N GLU A 42 -1.91 13.29 17.11
CA GLU A 42 -2.22 12.72 18.42
C GLU A 42 -2.96 11.40 18.28
N ILE A 43 -3.92 11.31 17.36
CA ILE A 43 -4.64 10.07 17.06
C ILE A 43 -3.69 8.99 16.57
N ASP A 44 -2.81 9.30 15.63
CA ASP A 44 -1.83 8.35 15.11
C ASP A 44 -0.89 7.85 16.20
N ALA A 45 -0.44 8.72 17.10
CA ALA A 45 0.39 8.34 18.23
C ALA A 45 -0.38 7.43 19.20
N SER A 46 -1.65 7.71 19.46
CA SER A 46 -2.50 6.88 20.30
C SER A 46 -2.73 5.50 19.68
N VAL A 47 -2.96 5.43 18.36
CA VAL A 47 -3.12 4.17 17.63
C VAL A 47 -1.84 3.33 17.72
N ALA A 48 -0.68 3.94 17.50
CA ALA A 48 0.60 3.24 17.58
C ALA A 48 0.83 2.67 19.00
N SER A 49 0.58 3.46 20.03
CA SER A 49 0.70 3.04 21.43
C SER A 49 -0.27 1.91 21.75
N SER A 50 -1.52 2.03 21.31
CA SER A 50 -2.56 1.01 21.52
C SER A 50 -2.23 -0.30 20.79
N SER A 51 -1.62 -0.22 19.62
CA SER A 51 -1.21 -1.41 18.87
C SER A 51 -0.12 -2.19 19.61
N VAL A 52 0.83 -1.50 20.24
CA VAL A 52 1.86 -2.14 21.07
C VAL A 52 1.21 -2.83 22.28
N ARG A 53 0.27 -2.15 22.96
CA ARG A 53 -0.47 -2.76 24.07
C ARG A 53 -1.27 -3.99 23.61
N GLN A 54 -1.89 -3.93 22.45
CA GLN A 54 -2.63 -5.05 21.87
C GLN A 54 -1.75 -6.27 21.70
N ALA A 55 -0.56 -6.10 21.15
CA ALA A 55 0.39 -7.20 20.97
C ALA A 55 0.78 -7.81 22.32
N ARG A 56 1.01 -6.98 23.32
CA ARG A 56 1.36 -7.44 24.67
C ARG A 56 0.22 -8.20 25.32
N LEU A 57 -1.01 -7.71 25.19
CA LEU A 57 -2.21 -8.36 25.74
C LEU A 57 -2.48 -9.72 25.05
N HIS A 58 -2.17 -9.83 23.77
CA HIS A 58 -2.26 -11.10 23.06
C HIS A 58 -1.33 -12.15 23.67
N LEU A 59 -0.12 -11.75 24.00
CA LEU A 59 0.85 -12.64 24.64
C LEU A 59 0.41 -13.04 26.04
N ASP A 60 -0.25 -12.15 26.77
CA ASP A 60 -0.75 -12.40 28.12
C ASP A 60 -2.07 -13.18 28.12
N GLY A 61 -2.76 -13.26 27.01
CA GLY A 61 -4.03 -13.98 26.89
C GLY A 61 -5.23 -13.27 27.50
N ASP A 62 -5.14 -11.97 27.76
CA ASP A 62 -6.21 -11.18 28.37
C ASP A 62 -7.22 -10.74 27.31
N THR A 63 -8.27 -11.55 27.12
CA THR A 63 -9.29 -11.30 26.10
C THR A 63 -10.20 -10.13 26.44
N HIS A 64 -10.44 -9.88 27.75
CA HIS A 64 -11.28 -8.76 28.16
C HIS A 64 -10.62 -7.41 27.86
N ALA A 65 -9.36 -7.27 28.22
CA ALA A 65 -8.60 -6.07 27.92
C ALA A 65 -8.44 -5.85 26.41
N LEU A 66 -8.30 -6.93 25.64
CA LEU A 66 -8.26 -6.86 24.17
C LEU A 66 -9.56 -6.31 23.58
N ALA A 67 -10.72 -6.73 24.11
CA ALA A 67 -12.01 -6.24 23.64
C ALA A 67 -12.16 -4.74 23.90
N SER A 68 -11.77 -4.28 25.09
CA SER A 68 -11.79 -2.86 25.43
C SER A 68 -10.86 -2.04 24.53
N LEU A 69 -9.68 -2.58 24.25
CA LEU A 69 -8.71 -1.92 23.40
C LEU A 69 -9.19 -1.81 21.93
N LYS A 70 -9.86 -2.85 21.43
CA LYS A 70 -10.45 -2.83 20.09
C LYS A 70 -11.52 -1.75 19.95
N GLN A 71 -12.34 -1.55 20.99
CA GLN A 71 -13.34 -0.49 21.00
C GLN A 71 -12.67 0.89 20.99
N GLU A 72 -11.60 1.06 21.75
CA GLU A 72 -10.82 2.30 21.77
C GLU A 72 -10.23 2.60 20.39
N LEU A 73 -9.65 1.60 19.75
CA LEU A 73 -9.08 1.74 18.39
C LEU A 73 -10.16 2.07 17.36
N SER A 74 -11.35 1.48 17.49
CA SER A 74 -12.48 1.78 16.58
C SER A 74 -12.93 3.22 16.74
N ALA A 75 -13.00 3.73 17.98
CA ALA A 75 -13.36 5.11 18.24
C ALA A 75 -12.34 6.09 17.65
N LEU A 76 -11.06 5.80 17.77
CA LEU A 76 -9.99 6.62 17.20
C LEU A 76 -10.05 6.62 15.67
N SER A 77 -10.32 5.46 15.06
CA SER A 77 -10.47 5.34 13.62
C SER A 77 -11.65 6.17 13.12
N LEU A 78 -12.77 6.13 13.82
CA LEU A 78 -13.95 6.92 13.46
C LEU A 78 -13.67 8.42 13.56
N GLU A 79 -13.04 8.86 14.63
CA GLU A 79 -12.65 10.27 14.82
C GLU A 79 -11.74 10.72 13.68
N ARG A 80 -10.77 9.89 13.29
CA ARG A 80 -9.87 10.18 12.18
C ARG A 80 -10.63 10.38 10.87
N GLN A 81 -11.57 9.50 10.56
CA GLN A 81 -12.40 9.63 9.35
C GLN A 81 -13.26 10.89 9.39
N GLN A 82 -13.86 11.21 10.53
CA GLN A 82 -14.68 12.40 10.69
C GLN A 82 -13.86 13.67 10.49
N LEU A 83 -12.66 13.72 11.04
CA LEU A 83 -11.76 14.87 10.88
C LEU A 83 -11.36 15.06 9.41
N LEU A 84 -11.05 13.98 8.71
CA LEU A 84 -10.69 14.02 7.30
C LEU A 84 -11.85 14.52 6.44
N THR A 85 -13.03 13.95 6.61
CA THR A 85 -14.20 14.33 5.83
C THR A 85 -14.67 15.75 6.12
N ALA A 86 -14.60 16.16 7.38
CA ALA A 86 -14.96 17.52 7.79
C ALA A 86 -14.02 18.57 7.17
N SER A 87 -12.78 18.20 6.89
CA SER A 87 -11.80 19.08 6.26
C SER A 87 -11.81 19.03 4.74
N GLY A 88 -12.71 18.25 4.14
CA GLY A 88 -12.84 18.15 2.71
C GLY A 88 -11.98 17.07 2.06
N TYR A 89 -11.32 16.25 2.86
CA TYR A 89 -10.53 15.13 2.34
C TYR A 89 -11.38 13.86 2.24
N PRO A 90 -11.09 12.96 1.27
CA PRO A 90 -11.73 11.65 1.25
C PRO A 90 -11.39 10.85 2.52
N ALA A 91 -12.30 9.97 2.97
CA ALA A 91 -12.08 9.15 4.15
C ALA A 91 -10.85 8.24 4.01
N ASP A 92 -10.52 7.86 2.79
CA ASP A 92 -9.38 7.00 2.46
C ASP A 92 -8.12 7.76 2.04
N TYR A 93 -8.08 9.07 2.27
CA TYR A 93 -6.97 9.92 1.80
C TYR A 93 -5.61 9.48 2.37
N LEU A 94 -5.59 9.00 3.60
CA LEU A 94 -4.38 8.53 4.29
C LEU A 94 -4.19 7.01 4.22
N ASP A 95 -5.03 6.32 3.48
CA ASP A 95 -4.86 4.89 3.28
C ASP A 95 -3.70 4.62 2.31
N PRO A 96 -3.05 3.45 2.43
CA PRO A 96 -1.96 3.11 1.52
C PRO A 96 -2.40 3.17 0.05
N VAL A 97 -1.53 3.73 -0.79
CA VAL A 97 -1.78 3.86 -2.22
C VAL A 97 -1.18 2.65 -2.94
N TYR A 98 -1.98 2.02 -3.79
CA TYR A 98 -1.55 0.88 -4.59
C TYR A 98 -1.86 1.11 -6.05
N THR A 99 -0.88 0.82 -6.92
CA THR A 99 -1.09 0.83 -8.37
C THR A 99 -1.95 -0.38 -8.77
N CYS A 100 -1.69 -1.53 -8.18
CA CYS A 100 -2.54 -2.71 -8.31
C CYS A 100 -3.11 -3.09 -6.94
N PRO A 101 -4.39 -2.80 -6.67
CA PRO A 101 -4.98 -3.11 -5.36
C PRO A 101 -5.14 -4.61 -5.10
N ASP A 102 -5.17 -5.44 -6.14
CA ASP A 102 -5.38 -6.88 -5.98
C ASP A 102 -4.19 -7.55 -5.29
N CYS A 103 -2.97 -7.23 -5.71
CA CYS A 103 -1.76 -7.78 -5.10
C CYS A 103 -1.07 -6.81 -4.15
N LYS A 104 -1.58 -5.59 -4.03
CA LYS A 104 -1.00 -4.50 -3.23
C LYS A 104 0.46 -4.23 -3.63
N ASP A 105 0.69 -4.20 -4.94
CA ASP A 105 1.99 -3.96 -5.57
C ASP A 105 3.08 -4.97 -5.20
N SER A 106 2.70 -6.16 -4.74
CA SER A 106 3.64 -7.24 -4.46
C SER A 106 3.91 -8.12 -5.69
N GLY A 107 2.97 -8.14 -6.63
CA GLY A 107 3.01 -9.00 -7.80
C GLY A 107 2.45 -10.40 -7.56
N TYR A 108 2.10 -10.74 -6.32
CA TYR A 108 1.65 -12.08 -5.95
C TYR A 108 0.40 -12.03 -5.08
N ILE A 109 -0.50 -12.98 -5.31
CA ILE A 109 -1.70 -13.21 -4.51
C ILE A 109 -1.68 -14.68 -4.09
N ASP A 110 -1.62 -14.95 -2.78
CA ASP A 110 -1.61 -16.31 -2.21
C ASP A 110 -0.54 -17.21 -2.86
N GLY A 111 0.66 -16.65 -3.08
CA GLY A 111 1.78 -17.38 -3.68
C GLY A 111 1.69 -17.53 -5.19
N LYS A 112 0.65 -17.00 -5.82
CA LYS A 112 0.47 -17.05 -7.28
C LYS A 112 0.68 -15.67 -7.87
N LYS A 113 1.16 -15.62 -9.11
CA LYS A 113 1.37 -14.35 -9.82
C LYS A 113 0.04 -13.64 -10.04
N CYS A 114 0.00 -12.35 -9.68
CA CYS A 114 -1.14 -11.50 -9.94
C CYS A 114 -1.31 -11.25 -11.43
N HIS A 115 -2.53 -10.86 -11.86
CA HIS A 115 -2.78 -10.50 -13.24
C HIS A 115 -1.86 -9.40 -13.73
N CYS A 116 -1.50 -8.44 -12.87
CA CYS A 116 -0.57 -7.36 -13.25
C CYS A 116 0.84 -7.89 -13.49
N PHE A 117 1.28 -8.91 -12.74
CA PHE A 117 2.57 -9.55 -12.96
C PHE A 117 2.58 -10.28 -14.30
N LYS A 118 1.53 -11.03 -14.60
CA LYS A 118 1.37 -11.71 -15.88
C LYS A 118 1.38 -10.72 -17.04
N GLN A 119 0.72 -9.57 -16.87
CA GLN A 119 0.73 -8.51 -17.86
C GLN A 119 2.13 -7.90 -18.02
N ALA A 120 2.85 -7.72 -16.90
CA ALA A 120 4.22 -7.23 -16.94
C ALA A 120 5.15 -8.18 -17.68
N ILE A 121 4.97 -9.51 -17.53
CA ILE A 121 5.71 -10.51 -18.30
C ILE A 121 5.45 -10.34 -19.78
N ILE A 122 4.18 -10.24 -20.17
CA ILE A 122 3.78 -10.06 -21.56
C ILE A 122 4.40 -8.78 -22.12
N ASN A 123 4.30 -7.69 -21.40
CA ASN A 123 4.84 -6.40 -21.83
C ASN A 123 6.36 -6.44 -21.99
N THR A 124 7.07 -7.08 -21.07
CA THR A 124 8.53 -7.19 -21.13
C THR A 124 8.98 -8.03 -22.30
N VAL A 125 8.37 -9.20 -22.48
CA VAL A 125 8.69 -10.12 -23.60
C VAL A 125 8.31 -9.47 -24.93
N TYR A 126 7.14 -8.85 -24.98
CA TYR A 126 6.66 -8.19 -26.20
C TYR A 126 7.56 -7.00 -26.58
N ALA A 127 7.97 -6.20 -25.59
CA ALA A 127 8.83 -5.05 -25.85
C ALA A 127 10.19 -5.47 -26.42
N GLN A 128 10.77 -6.57 -25.93
CA GLN A 128 12.03 -7.10 -26.43
C GLN A 128 11.89 -7.65 -27.85
N SER A 129 10.78 -8.34 -28.13
CA SER A 129 10.46 -8.80 -29.48
C SER A 129 10.16 -7.63 -30.41
N ASN A 130 9.48 -6.62 -29.89
CA ASN A 130 9.01 -5.48 -30.67
C ASN A 130 10.14 -4.55 -31.12
N ILE A 131 11.29 -4.60 -30.47
CA ILE A 131 12.47 -3.86 -30.92
C ILE A 131 12.79 -4.22 -32.37
N CYS A 132 12.74 -5.52 -32.70
CA CYS A 132 12.93 -5.98 -34.06
C CYS A 132 11.81 -5.55 -35.00
N LEU A 133 10.57 -5.57 -34.52
CA LEU A 133 9.41 -5.16 -35.31
C LEU A 133 9.40 -3.67 -35.61
N LEU A 134 9.87 -2.86 -34.68
CA LEU A 134 9.93 -1.40 -34.87
C LEU A 134 10.90 -1.02 -35.99
N TYR A 135 11.96 -1.77 -36.16
CA TYR A 135 12.91 -1.55 -37.24
C TYR A 135 12.39 -2.00 -38.60
N THR A 136 11.49 -2.95 -38.62
CA THR A 136 10.93 -3.50 -39.87
C THR A 136 9.60 -2.85 -40.21
N SER A 137 8.96 -2.22 -39.29
CA SER A 137 7.67 -1.56 -39.52
C SER A 137 7.85 -0.23 -40.23
N PRO A 138 7.21 -0.01 -41.33
CA PRO A 138 7.29 1.24 -42.07
C PRO A 138 6.42 2.37 -41.51
N SER A 139 5.84 2.19 -40.36
CA SER A 139 4.91 3.14 -39.78
C SER A 139 5.40 4.56 -39.70
#